data_baef31ed4a8c7ddd4d35a956e12819f7
#
_entry.id   baef31ed4a8c7ddd4d35a956e12819f7
#
_cell.length_a   1.000
_cell.length_b   1.000
_cell.length_c   1.000
_cell.angle_alpha   90.00
_cell.angle_beta   90.00
_cell.angle_gamma   90.00
#
_symmetry.space_group_name_H-M   'P 1'
#
loop_
_entity.id
_entity.type
_entity.pdbx_description
1 polymer ?
#
loop_
_entity_poly.entity_id
_entity_poly.type
_entity_poly.pdbx_seq_one_letter_code
_entity_poly.pdbx_strand_id
1 'polypeptide(L)'
;MSRTTPESHPESQLDSHPEGRPDGHSEGRPDRHPDHRPARFTGRTALLTAAASGIGAATARRLAEEGASVLVTDVDAAGAEKVADEVRAKGGRARHLGLDVTNPEAWPEALRTVEEWTGRLDLLHLNAGRNLPGAIHELDDTSWHDHLRLALDSVFYGVRAAVPLLTASGAGAVVVTGSVHAVLGFSGFPAYAAAKGGVSALVRQLAVEYAGRIRFNAVVPGAVETGLWTDAPDEYRAQTAARTPVGRLGEPEDIAAAVAFLGSDDASFITGQNLVVDGGRSISSQE
;
A
#
# COMPACT_ATOMS: atom_id res chain seq x y z
N MET A 1 10.65 -61.67 -37.81
CA MET A 1 9.29 -62.14 -37.70
C MET A 1 8.74 -61.61 -36.37
N SER A 2 7.79 -60.93 -36.37
CA SER A 2 6.60 -60.57 -35.62
C SER A 2 6.45 -59.04 -35.41
N ARG A 3 5.48 -58.49 -36.15
CA ARG A 3 4.99 -57.11 -36.07
C ARG A 3 4.00 -57.07 -34.93
N THR A 4 4.13 -56.10 -33.99
CA THR A 4 3.08 -55.72 -33.07
C THR A 4 2.64 -54.28 -33.42
N THR A 5 1.37 -54.15 -33.75
CA THR A 5 0.58 -52.97 -34.03
C THR A 5 0.40 -52.11 -32.77
N PRO A 6 0.37 -50.77 -32.87
CA PRO A 6 0.01 -49.93 -31.73
C PRO A 6 -1.51 -49.83 -31.60
N GLU A 7 -1.99 -49.96 -30.36
CA GLU A 7 -3.37 -49.72 -29.96
C GLU A 7 -3.74 -48.23 -30.02
N SER A 8 -4.90 -48.00 -30.59
CA SER A 8 -5.54 -46.68 -30.70
C SER A 8 -6.16 -46.25 -29.38
N HIS A 9 -5.73 -45.08 -28.84
CA HIS A 9 -6.45 -44.39 -27.78
C HIS A 9 -7.68 -43.67 -28.30
N PRO A 10 -8.81 -43.67 -27.56
CA PRO A 10 -10.02 -42.96 -27.98
C PRO A 10 -9.85 -41.43 -27.74
N GLU A 11 -10.21 -40.66 -28.75
CA GLU A 11 -10.37 -39.21 -28.70
C GLU A 11 -11.44 -38.83 -27.68
N SER A 12 -11.08 -38.07 -26.65
CA SER A 12 -12.03 -37.42 -25.76
C SER A 12 -12.60 -36.19 -26.47
N GLN A 13 -13.88 -36.26 -26.80
CA GLN A 13 -14.68 -35.13 -27.27
C GLN A 13 -14.68 -34.04 -26.17
N LEU A 14 -14.11 -32.88 -26.51
CA LEU A 14 -14.30 -31.64 -25.77
C LEU A 14 -15.66 -31.07 -26.14
N ASP A 15 -16.59 -31.14 -25.21
CA ASP A 15 -17.91 -30.54 -25.32
C ASP A 15 -17.79 -29.00 -25.48
N SER A 16 -18.51 -28.51 -26.48
CA SER A 16 -18.69 -27.11 -26.81
C SER A 16 -19.33 -26.32 -25.63
N HIS A 17 -18.65 -25.30 -25.18
CA HIS A 17 -19.23 -24.33 -24.24
C HIS A 17 -20.36 -23.54 -24.92
N PRO A 18 -21.52 -23.34 -24.27
CA PRO A 18 -22.56 -22.48 -24.76
C PRO A 18 -22.16 -20.99 -24.64
N GLU A 19 -22.30 -20.31 -25.76
CA GLU A 19 -22.29 -18.83 -25.81
C GLU A 19 -23.44 -18.27 -24.98
N GLY A 20 -23.14 -17.36 -24.07
CA GLY A 20 -24.14 -16.61 -23.30
C GLY A 20 -23.48 -15.85 -22.17
N ARG A 21 -22.81 -14.72 -22.48
CA ARG A 21 -22.53 -13.70 -21.46
C ARG A 21 -23.88 -13.04 -21.11
N PRO A 22 -24.32 -13.05 -19.86
CA PRO A 22 -25.43 -12.20 -19.44
C PRO A 22 -24.97 -10.74 -19.47
N ASP A 23 -25.80 -9.90 -20.06
CA ASP A 23 -25.68 -8.45 -20.12
C ASP A 23 -25.38 -7.88 -18.74
N GLY A 24 -24.37 -6.99 -18.68
CA GLY A 24 -23.90 -6.38 -17.44
C GLY A 24 -24.97 -5.53 -16.78
N HIS A 25 -25.64 -6.12 -15.81
CA HIS A 25 -26.28 -5.35 -14.76
C HIS A 25 -25.20 -4.94 -13.79
N SER A 26 -24.97 -3.64 -13.67
CA SER A 26 -24.28 -3.01 -12.54
C SER A 26 -25.10 -3.24 -11.29
N GLU A 27 -25.09 -4.46 -10.77
CA GLU A 27 -25.58 -4.71 -9.42
C GLU A 27 -24.59 -4.03 -8.48
N GLY A 28 -25.11 -3.05 -7.75
CA GLY A 28 -24.39 -2.29 -6.75
C GLY A 28 -23.64 -3.24 -5.81
N ARG A 29 -22.42 -2.85 -5.49
CA ARG A 29 -21.58 -3.49 -4.49
C ARG A 29 -22.44 -3.83 -3.28
N PRO A 30 -22.45 -5.08 -2.76
CA PRO A 30 -23.20 -5.38 -1.57
C PRO A 30 -22.81 -4.38 -0.49
N ASP A 31 -23.80 -3.72 0.13
CA ASP A 31 -23.59 -2.76 1.19
C ASP A 31 -22.61 -3.35 2.20
N ARG A 32 -21.42 -2.77 2.26
CA ARG A 32 -20.48 -3.10 3.33
C ARG A 32 -21.14 -2.60 4.61
N HIS A 33 -21.73 -3.50 5.38
CA HIS A 33 -22.30 -3.18 6.68
C HIS A 33 -21.28 -2.39 7.50
N PRO A 34 -21.54 -1.11 7.82
CA PRO A 34 -20.58 -0.27 8.53
C PRO A 34 -20.38 -0.65 10.00
N ASP A 35 -21.24 -1.50 10.57
CA ASP A 35 -21.47 -1.51 12.01
C ASP A 35 -20.66 -2.53 12.85
N HIS A 36 -19.76 -3.33 12.27
CA HIS A 36 -18.96 -4.30 13.05
C HIS A 36 -17.52 -4.45 12.56
N ARG A 37 -16.79 -3.35 12.39
CA ARG A 37 -15.35 -3.46 12.24
C ARG A 37 -14.73 -3.75 13.60
N PRO A 38 -13.84 -4.77 13.70
CA PRO A 38 -13.18 -5.06 14.97
C PRO A 38 -12.31 -3.87 15.40
N ALA A 39 -12.36 -3.52 16.67
CA ALA A 39 -11.54 -2.45 17.26
C ALA A 39 -10.10 -2.94 17.51
N ARG A 40 -9.40 -3.34 16.44
CA ARG A 40 -8.07 -3.99 16.48
C ARG A 40 -6.94 -3.10 17.01
N PHE A 41 -7.17 -1.79 17.01
CA PHE A 41 -6.15 -0.80 17.38
C PHE A 41 -6.50 -0.02 18.66
N THR A 42 -7.42 -0.50 19.47
CA THR A 42 -7.74 0.15 20.75
C THR A 42 -6.50 0.28 21.62
N GLY A 43 -6.18 1.52 22.04
CA GLY A 43 -5.00 1.84 22.85
C GLY A 43 -3.68 1.83 22.08
N ARG A 44 -3.70 1.70 20.75
CA ARG A 44 -2.52 1.75 19.88
C ARG A 44 -2.37 3.10 19.20
N THR A 45 -1.15 3.41 18.83
CA THR A 45 -0.82 4.64 18.12
C THR A 45 -0.18 4.33 16.78
N ALA A 46 -0.65 5.02 15.73
CA ALA A 46 -0.13 4.93 14.38
C ALA A 46 0.40 6.29 13.90
N LEU A 47 1.56 6.28 13.24
CA LEU A 47 2.10 7.39 12.47
C LEU A 47 2.00 7.06 10.98
N LEU A 48 1.40 7.95 10.19
CA LEU A 48 1.20 7.77 8.75
C LEU A 48 1.82 8.91 7.96
N THR A 49 2.59 8.59 6.92
CA THR A 49 3.19 9.59 6.03
C THR A 49 2.42 9.72 4.73
N ALA A 50 2.52 10.90 4.08
CA ALA A 50 1.76 11.23 2.87
C ALA A 50 0.26 10.92 3.05
N ALA A 51 -0.30 11.41 4.16
CA ALA A 51 -1.63 11.03 4.62
C ALA A 51 -2.67 12.17 4.49
N ALA A 52 -2.34 13.24 3.76
CA ALA A 52 -3.29 14.31 3.42
C ALA A 52 -4.32 13.86 2.36
N SER A 53 -4.06 12.78 1.60
CA SER A 53 -4.94 12.32 0.53
C SER A 53 -4.77 10.82 0.24
N GLY A 54 -5.58 10.30 -0.68
CA GLY A 54 -5.43 8.95 -1.26
C GLY A 54 -5.32 7.83 -0.22
N ILE A 55 -4.38 6.92 -0.44
CA ILE A 55 -4.16 5.72 0.40
C ILE A 55 -3.85 6.10 1.85
N GLY A 56 -3.00 7.13 2.08
CA GLY A 56 -2.63 7.55 3.42
C GLY A 56 -3.84 8.07 4.21
N ALA A 57 -4.65 8.92 3.62
CA ALA A 57 -5.86 9.46 4.24
C ALA A 57 -6.90 8.37 4.53
N ALA A 58 -7.13 7.46 3.57
CA ALA A 58 -8.02 6.31 3.77
C ALA A 58 -7.52 5.40 4.91
N THR A 59 -6.20 5.19 4.99
CA THR A 59 -5.58 4.42 6.07
C THR A 59 -5.76 5.10 7.43
N ALA A 60 -5.57 6.43 7.51
CA ALA A 60 -5.77 7.18 8.75
C ALA A 60 -7.20 7.05 9.26
N ARG A 61 -8.20 7.24 8.39
CA ARG A 61 -9.61 7.04 8.73
C ARG A 61 -9.88 5.61 9.19
N ARG A 62 -9.39 4.63 8.45
CA ARG A 62 -9.59 3.20 8.74
C ARG A 62 -9.02 2.82 10.10
N LEU A 63 -7.79 3.20 10.41
CA LEU A 63 -7.15 2.88 11.69
C LEU A 63 -7.85 3.56 12.85
N ALA A 64 -8.28 4.82 12.68
CA ALA A 64 -9.04 5.55 13.70
C ALA A 64 -10.42 4.92 13.96
N GLU A 65 -11.14 4.48 12.92
CA GLU A 65 -12.40 3.73 13.04
C GLU A 65 -12.20 2.41 13.79
N GLU A 66 -11.01 1.83 13.75
CA GLU A 66 -10.65 0.62 14.50
C GLU A 66 -9.97 0.91 15.86
N GLY A 67 -10.05 2.17 16.33
CA GLY A 67 -9.67 2.56 17.69
C GLY A 67 -8.26 3.08 17.87
N ALA A 68 -7.47 3.29 16.80
CA ALA A 68 -6.14 3.87 16.89
C ALA A 68 -6.16 5.37 17.24
N SER A 69 -5.11 5.82 17.95
CA SER A 69 -4.70 7.22 17.91
C SER A 69 -3.80 7.41 16.68
N VAL A 70 -4.15 8.33 15.77
CA VAL A 70 -3.42 8.50 14.50
C VAL A 70 -2.72 9.84 14.41
N LEU A 71 -1.41 9.87 14.15
CA LEU A 71 -0.67 11.05 13.73
C LEU A 71 -0.63 11.07 12.20
N VAL A 72 -1.40 11.99 11.63
CA VAL A 72 -1.50 12.19 10.17
C VAL A 72 -0.38 13.15 9.76
N THR A 73 0.56 12.71 8.93
CA THR A 73 1.65 13.58 8.47
C THR A 73 1.71 13.66 6.95
N ASP A 74 2.01 14.85 6.46
CA ASP A 74 2.21 15.13 5.03
C ASP A 74 3.09 16.38 4.87
N VAL A 75 3.69 16.57 3.71
CA VAL A 75 4.31 17.85 3.34
C VAL A 75 3.24 18.94 3.20
N ASP A 76 2.02 18.59 2.77
CA ASP A 76 0.81 19.41 2.83
C ASP A 76 0.21 19.34 4.25
N ALA A 77 0.71 20.19 5.14
CA ALA A 77 0.25 20.23 6.53
C ALA A 77 -1.25 20.58 6.65
N ALA A 78 -1.79 21.43 5.76
CA ALA A 78 -3.21 21.80 5.76
C ALA A 78 -4.11 20.62 5.35
N GLY A 79 -3.69 19.85 4.35
CA GLY A 79 -4.36 18.61 3.97
C GLY A 79 -4.33 17.56 5.09
N ALA A 80 -3.19 17.42 5.78
CA ALA A 80 -3.07 16.53 6.94
C ALA A 80 -3.98 16.97 8.10
N GLU A 81 -4.09 18.29 8.37
CA GLU A 81 -5.02 18.85 9.36
C GLU A 81 -6.46 18.50 9.04
N LYS A 82 -6.89 18.71 7.77
CA LYS A 82 -8.24 18.37 7.32
C LYS A 82 -8.59 16.90 7.58
N VAL A 83 -7.69 15.97 7.25
CA VAL A 83 -7.91 14.54 7.50
C VAL A 83 -7.99 14.25 9.01
N ALA A 84 -7.14 14.88 9.83
CA ALA A 84 -7.20 14.74 11.28
C ALA A 84 -8.52 15.30 11.86
N ASP A 85 -9.03 16.43 11.31
CA ASP A 85 -10.34 16.99 11.68
C ASP A 85 -11.50 16.05 11.32
N GLU A 86 -11.48 15.48 10.14
CA GLU A 86 -12.48 14.48 9.72
C GLU A 86 -12.53 13.26 10.66
N VAL A 87 -11.35 12.78 11.10
CA VAL A 87 -11.25 11.70 12.07
C VAL A 87 -11.85 12.14 13.43
N ARG A 88 -11.49 13.33 13.91
CA ARG A 88 -12.01 13.87 15.19
C ARG A 88 -13.53 14.11 15.17
N ALA A 89 -14.04 14.61 14.04
CA ALA A 89 -15.48 14.81 13.84
C ALA A 89 -16.31 13.52 13.94
N LYS A 90 -15.67 12.36 13.65
CA LYS A 90 -16.28 11.02 13.80
C LYS A 90 -16.00 10.38 15.18
N GLY A 91 -15.45 11.14 16.14
CA GLY A 91 -15.14 10.65 17.49
C GLY A 91 -13.80 9.90 17.60
N GLY A 92 -13.01 9.83 16.55
CA GLY A 92 -11.67 9.24 16.57
C GLY A 92 -10.63 10.15 17.21
N ARG A 93 -9.44 9.62 17.48
CA ARG A 93 -8.29 10.35 18.05
C ARG A 93 -7.25 10.62 16.97
N ALA A 94 -7.08 11.88 16.58
CA ALA A 94 -6.11 12.27 15.58
C ALA A 94 -5.38 13.58 15.93
N ARG A 95 -4.10 13.63 15.56
CA ARG A 95 -3.28 14.84 15.44
C ARG A 95 -2.73 14.92 14.04
N HIS A 96 -2.27 16.10 13.62
CA HIS A 96 -1.54 16.30 12.37
C HIS A 96 -0.19 16.94 12.60
N LEU A 97 0.70 16.80 11.62
CA LEU A 97 1.99 17.48 11.59
C LEU A 97 2.46 17.60 10.13
N GLY A 98 3.03 18.74 9.76
CA GLY A 98 3.78 18.90 8.50
C GLY A 98 5.08 18.09 8.57
N LEU A 99 5.29 17.17 7.60
CA LEU A 99 6.49 16.34 7.54
C LEU A 99 6.96 16.17 6.09
N ASP A 100 8.12 16.73 5.78
CA ASP A 100 8.88 16.34 4.60
C ASP A 100 9.68 15.08 4.91
N VAL A 101 9.20 13.95 4.42
CA VAL A 101 9.83 12.63 4.64
C VAL A 101 11.22 12.50 4.03
N THR A 102 11.58 13.38 3.08
CA THR A 102 12.89 13.41 2.42
C THR A 102 13.95 14.13 3.26
N ASN A 103 13.52 14.87 4.29
CA ASN A 103 14.41 15.54 5.23
C ASN A 103 14.60 14.68 6.49
N PRO A 104 15.77 14.07 6.71
CA PRO A 104 16.03 13.23 7.89
C PRO A 104 15.91 14.00 9.21
N GLU A 105 16.17 15.32 9.20
CA GLU A 105 16.12 16.18 10.41
C GLU A 105 14.68 16.52 10.86
N ALA A 106 13.67 16.25 10.01
CA ALA A 106 12.27 16.48 10.38
C ALA A 106 11.64 15.30 11.17
N TRP A 107 12.21 14.11 11.07
CA TRP A 107 11.66 12.92 11.72
C TRP A 107 11.66 12.95 13.25
N PRO A 108 12.70 13.47 13.94
CA PRO A 108 12.71 13.57 15.40
C PRO A 108 11.50 14.32 15.97
N GLU A 109 11.02 15.37 15.30
CA GLU A 109 9.83 16.11 15.73
C GLU A 109 8.57 15.26 15.63
N ALA A 110 8.38 14.51 14.55
CA ALA A 110 7.24 13.62 14.38
C ALA A 110 7.20 12.54 15.48
N LEU A 111 8.34 11.92 15.78
CA LEU A 111 8.44 10.90 16.84
C LEU A 111 8.22 11.50 18.23
N ARG A 112 8.77 12.68 18.52
CA ARG A 112 8.52 13.40 19.77
C ARG A 112 7.03 13.72 19.95
N THR A 113 6.36 14.17 18.87
CA THR A 113 4.92 14.43 18.88
C THR A 113 4.12 13.18 19.27
N VAL A 114 4.48 12.00 18.75
CA VAL A 114 3.88 10.72 19.14
C VAL A 114 4.15 10.41 20.61
N GLU A 115 5.41 10.51 21.04
CA GLU A 115 5.85 10.18 22.40
C GLU A 115 5.17 11.06 23.45
N GLU A 116 5.15 12.39 23.25
CA GLU A 116 4.46 13.35 24.13
C GLU A 116 2.95 13.17 24.17
N TRP A 117 2.34 12.66 23.08
CA TRP A 117 0.89 12.52 22.99
C TRP A 117 0.37 11.22 23.59
N THR A 118 1.03 10.11 23.33
CA THR A 118 0.52 8.77 23.67
C THR A 118 1.53 7.89 24.38
N GLY A 119 2.81 8.27 24.39
CA GLY A 119 3.91 7.51 25.00
C GLY A 119 4.30 6.26 24.22
N ARG A 120 3.70 5.98 23.04
CA ARG A 120 3.94 4.74 22.30
C ARG A 120 3.73 4.90 20.79
N LEU A 121 4.42 4.08 20.02
CA LEU A 121 4.19 3.90 18.58
C LEU A 121 4.06 2.41 18.28
N ASP A 122 2.91 1.99 17.75
CA ASP A 122 2.60 0.60 17.43
C ASP A 122 2.64 0.31 15.94
N LEU A 123 2.28 1.29 15.12
CA LEU A 123 2.26 1.18 13.67
C LEU A 123 2.91 2.40 13.02
N LEU A 124 3.88 2.14 12.14
CA LEU A 124 4.42 3.13 11.21
C LEU A 124 3.98 2.76 9.79
N HIS A 125 3.18 3.63 9.16
CA HIS A 125 2.80 3.47 7.75
C HIS A 125 3.59 4.45 6.88
N LEU A 126 4.55 3.93 6.13
CA LEU A 126 5.40 4.68 5.20
C LEU A 126 4.78 4.63 3.80
N ASN A 127 4.03 5.67 3.48
CA ASN A 127 3.19 5.71 2.28
C ASN A 127 3.67 6.71 1.22
N ALA A 128 4.66 7.54 1.51
CA ALA A 128 5.13 8.57 0.60
C ALA A 128 5.66 7.99 -0.70
N GLY A 129 5.29 8.63 -1.81
CA GLY A 129 5.74 8.27 -3.14
C GLY A 129 4.93 8.95 -4.22
N ARG A 130 5.57 9.21 -5.34
CA ARG A 130 4.94 9.63 -6.59
C ARG A 130 5.68 8.97 -7.74
N ASN A 131 5.01 8.77 -8.85
CA ASN A 131 5.66 8.35 -10.09
C ASN A 131 5.74 9.55 -11.05
N LEU A 132 6.92 9.81 -11.54
CA LEU A 132 7.14 10.76 -12.63
C LEU A 132 7.60 9.94 -13.84
N PRO A 133 6.91 10.06 -14.98
CA PRO A 133 7.30 9.33 -16.18
C PRO A 133 8.56 9.93 -16.80
N GLY A 134 9.37 9.10 -17.45
CA GLY A 134 10.55 9.49 -18.20
C GLY A 134 11.33 8.24 -18.63
N ALA A 135 11.75 8.18 -19.90
CA ALA A 135 12.60 7.09 -20.34
C ALA A 135 14.00 7.20 -19.68
N ILE A 136 14.71 6.07 -19.49
CA ILE A 136 15.97 6.06 -18.75
C ILE A 136 17.02 7.03 -19.31
N HIS A 137 17.05 7.21 -20.63
CA HIS A 137 18.00 8.08 -21.31
C HIS A 137 17.58 9.56 -21.31
N GLU A 138 16.37 9.87 -20.85
CA GLU A 138 15.81 11.22 -20.73
C GLU A 138 15.82 11.74 -19.29
N LEU A 139 16.01 10.85 -18.31
CA LEU A 139 16.11 11.24 -16.91
C LEU A 139 17.45 11.89 -16.64
N ASP A 140 17.43 13.08 -16.05
CA ASP A 140 18.61 13.67 -15.46
C ASP A 140 18.91 13.08 -14.06
N ASP A 141 20.14 13.30 -13.59
CA ASP A 141 20.58 12.77 -12.29
C ASP A 141 19.72 13.30 -11.12
N THR A 142 19.24 14.53 -11.22
CA THR A 142 18.40 15.13 -10.17
C THR A 142 17.05 14.41 -10.08
N SER A 143 16.37 14.23 -11.20
CA SER A 143 15.10 13.51 -11.27
C SER A 143 15.24 12.06 -10.77
N TRP A 144 16.33 11.39 -11.16
CA TRP A 144 16.64 10.05 -10.67
C TRP A 144 16.78 10.02 -9.14
N HIS A 145 17.62 10.89 -8.58
CA HIS A 145 17.87 10.93 -7.14
C HIS A 145 16.68 11.39 -6.34
N ASP A 146 15.86 12.31 -6.85
CA ASP A 146 14.63 12.75 -6.17
C ASP A 146 13.60 11.62 -6.06
N HIS A 147 13.50 10.74 -7.08
CA HIS A 147 12.66 9.55 -6.97
C HIS A 147 13.15 8.60 -5.88
N LEU A 148 14.46 8.30 -5.85
CA LEU A 148 15.04 7.42 -4.84
C LEU A 148 14.87 8.03 -3.45
N ARG A 149 15.15 9.32 -3.30
CA ARG A 149 15.01 10.05 -2.03
C ARG A 149 13.60 9.97 -1.48
N LEU A 150 12.59 10.22 -2.35
CA LEU A 150 11.20 10.21 -1.92
C LEU A 150 10.68 8.80 -1.64
N ALA A 151 10.98 7.82 -2.49
CA ALA A 151 10.31 6.53 -2.45
C ALA A 151 11.11 5.41 -1.74
N LEU A 152 12.41 5.61 -1.51
CA LEU A 152 13.30 4.64 -0.87
C LEU A 152 14.01 5.22 0.35
N ASP A 153 14.73 6.36 0.22
CA ASP A 153 15.49 6.91 1.34
C ASP A 153 14.58 7.37 2.48
N SER A 154 13.38 7.88 2.16
CA SER A 154 12.37 8.24 3.16
C SER A 154 11.96 7.06 4.03
N VAL A 155 11.92 5.84 3.47
CA VAL A 155 11.63 4.61 4.23
C VAL A 155 12.77 4.33 5.21
N PHE A 156 14.02 4.45 4.76
CA PHE A 156 15.18 4.32 5.64
C PHE A 156 15.16 5.36 6.77
N TYR A 157 14.92 6.64 6.47
CA TYR A 157 14.86 7.70 7.50
C TYR A 157 13.78 7.44 8.53
N GLY A 158 12.57 7.09 8.07
CA GLY A 158 11.43 6.82 8.94
C GLY A 158 11.66 5.61 9.85
N VAL A 159 12.12 4.50 9.29
CA VAL A 159 12.43 3.29 10.08
C VAL A 159 13.51 3.59 11.11
N ARG A 160 14.64 4.19 10.68
CA ARG A 160 15.77 4.53 11.57
C ARG A 160 15.32 5.37 12.77
N ALA A 161 14.46 6.35 12.53
CA ALA A 161 13.95 7.22 13.60
C ALA A 161 12.95 6.49 14.51
N ALA A 162 12.07 5.64 13.96
CA ALA A 162 10.94 5.05 14.68
C ALA A 162 11.28 3.76 15.46
N VAL A 163 12.35 3.04 15.11
CA VAL A 163 12.74 1.76 15.73
C VAL A 163 12.72 1.79 17.27
N PRO A 164 13.24 2.83 17.97
CA PRO A 164 13.21 2.85 19.44
C PRO A 164 11.79 2.79 20.00
N LEU A 165 10.87 3.62 19.52
CA LEU A 165 9.47 3.65 19.99
C LEU A 165 8.69 2.40 19.58
N LEU A 166 8.88 1.90 18.34
CA LEU A 166 8.27 0.67 17.88
C LEU A 166 8.71 -0.54 18.73
N THR A 167 10.00 -0.61 19.08
CA THR A 167 10.52 -1.69 19.94
C THR A 167 9.95 -1.57 21.36
N ALA A 168 9.89 -0.36 21.93
CA ALA A 168 9.39 -0.13 23.28
C ALA A 168 7.89 -0.43 23.41
N SER A 169 7.11 -0.35 22.33
CA SER A 169 5.67 -0.65 22.34
C SER A 169 5.37 -2.12 22.60
N GLY A 170 6.30 -3.03 22.27
CA GLY A 170 6.13 -4.48 22.37
C GLY A 170 5.21 -5.10 21.29
N ALA A 171 4.65 -4.27 20.41
CA ALA A 171 3.73 -4.69 19.33
C ALA A 171 4.04 -3.98 17.99
N GLY A 172 5.30 -3.56 17.80
CA GLY A 172 5.72 -2.74 16.68
C GLY A 172 5.46 -3.39 15.32
N ALA A 173 4.84 -2.63 14.41
CA ALA A 173 4.66 -3.00 13.02
C ALA A 173 5.02 -1.82 12.09
N VAL A 174 5.69 -2.13 10.99
CA VAL A 174 5.93 -1.20 9.89
C VAL A 174 5.25 -1.75 8.64
N VAL A 175 4.42 -0.94 8.01
CA VAL A 175 3.82 -1.26 6.71
C VAL A 175 4.26 -0.20 5.71
N VAL A 176 4.89 -0.63 4.61
CA VAL A 176 5.37 0.27 3.56
C VAL A 176 4.47 0.14 2.34
N THR A 177 4.09 1.26 1.72
CA THR A 177 3.41 1.23 0.43
C THR A 177 4.43 1.00 -0.69
N GLY A 178 4.47 -0.24 -1.19
CA GLY A 178 5.21 -0.66 -2.37
C GLY A 178 4.51 -0.26 -3.67
N SER A 179 4.67 -1.07 -4.70
CA SER A 179 3.95 -0.96 -5.98
C SER A 179 4.17 -2.23 -6.80
N VAL A 180 3.21 -2.58 -7.67
CA VAL A 180 3.42 -3.61 -8.71
C VAL A 180 4.60 -3.30 -9.65
N HIS A 181 5.06 -2.05 -9.73
CA HIS A 181 6.29 -1.66 -10.42
C HIS A 181 7.56 -2.31 -9.83
N ALA A 182 7.50 -2.88 -8.62
CA ALA A 182 8.60 -3.65 -8.05
C ALA A 182 8.80 -5.02 -8.72
N VAL A 183 7.77 -5.53 -9.41
CA VAL A 183 7.73 -6.89 -10.00
C VAL A 183 7.30 -6.92 -11.46
N LEU A 184 6.65 -5.87 -11.95
CA LEU A 184 6.22 -5.72 -13.34
C LEU A 184 6.95 -4.54 -14.00
N GLY A 185 7.33 -4.70 -15.26
CA GLY A 185 7.87 -3.62 -16.08
C GLY A 185 6.76 -2.77 -16.70
N PHE A 186 6.86 -1.45 -16.51
CA PHE A 186 6.04 -0.47 -17.20
C PHE A 186 6.95 0.53 -17.88
N SER A 187 6.68 0.82 -19.16
CA SER A 187 7.48 1.78 -19.93
C SER A 187 7.44 3.17 -19.29
N GLY A 188 8.60 3.81 -19.19
CA GLY A 188 8.70 5.19 -18.71
C GLY A 188 8.80 5.36 -17.19
N PHE A 189 9.03 4.31 -16.38
CA PHE A 189 9.12 4.42 -14.92
C PHE A 189 10.36 3.77 -14.29
N PRO A 190 11.57 3.91 -14.85
CA PRO A 190 12.74 3.19 -14.38
C PRO A 190 13.16 3.57 -12.95
N ALA A 191 13.17 4.85 -12.58
CA ALA A 191 13.55 5.31 -11.26
C ALA A 191 12.53 4.86 -10.19
N TYR A 192 11.24 4.93 -10.52
CA TYR A 192 10.18 4.48 -9.63
C TYR A 192 10.24 2.96 -9.40
N ALA A 193 10.44 2.18 -10.47
CA ALA A 193 10.60 0.73 -10.37
C ALA A 193 11.83 0.35 -9.53
N ALA A 194 12.97 1.02 -9.73
CA ALA A 194 14.17 0.81 -8.93
C ALA A 194 13.91 1.09 -7.43
N ALA A 195 13.28 2.22 -7.11
CA ALA A 195 12.95 2.57 -5.73
C ALA A 195 12.00 1.55 -5.09
N LYS A 196 10.91 1.16 -5.77
CA LYS A 196 9.92 0.21 -5.23
C LYS A 196 10.46 -1.23 -5.17
N GLY A 197 11.37 -1.62 -6.08
CA GLY A 197 12.16 -2.85 -5.97
C GLY A 197 13.07 -2.83 -4.74
N GLY A 198 13.75 -1.71 -4.50
CA GLY A 198 14.56 -1.46 -3.31
C GLY A 198 13.76 -1.57 -2.01
N VAL A 199 12.57 -0.97 -1.94
CA VAL A 199 11.64 -1.09 -0.82
C VAL A 199 11.27 -2.55 -0.55
N SER A 200 10.94 -3.31 -1.59
CA SER A 200 10.60 -4.74 -1.45
C SER A 200 11.75 -5.59 -0.91
N ALA A 201 12.99 -5.27 -1.27
CA ALA A 201 14.18 -5.91 -0.73
C ALA A 201 14.44 -5.48 0.72
N LEU A 202 14.32 -4.18 1.02
CA LEU A 202 14.57 -3.61 2.33
C LEU A 202 13.60 -4.17 3.37
N VAL A 203 12.31 -4.31 3.05
CA VAL A 203 11.29 -4.91 3.93
C VAL A 203 11.68 -6.33 4.37
N ARG A 204 12.17 -7.17 3.46
CA ARG A 204 12.64 -8.52 3.79
C ARG A 204 13.85 -8.51 4.72
N GLN A 205 14.82 -7.61 4.44
CA GLN A 205 16.02 -7.46 5.26
C GLN A 205 15.68 -7.03 6.69
N LEU A 206 14.83 -5.98 6.83
CA LEU A 206 14.44 -5.46 8.14
C LEU A 206 13.60 -6.47 8.95
N ALA A 207 12.77 -7.26 8.29
CA ALA A 207 12.00 -8.31 8.94
C ALA A 207 12.89 -9.36 9.63
N VAL A 208 14.03 -9.69 9.04
CA VAL A 208 15.02 -10.60 9.65
C VAL A 208 15.82 -9.89 10.74
N GLU A 209 16.27 -8.66 10.49
CA GLU A 209 17.10 -7.88 11.42
C GLU A 209 16.39 -7.55 12.73
N TYR A 210 15.08 -7.28 12.66
CA TYR A 210 14.26 -6.93 13.83
C TYR A 210 13.29 -8.05 14.26
N ALA A 211 13.55 -9.29 13.83
CA ALA A 211 12.71 -10.44 14.16
C ALA A 211 12.39 -10.54 15.66
N GLY A 212 11.13 -10.82 15.97
CA GLY A 212 10.62 -10.93 17.36
C GLY A 212 10.40 -9.59 18.08
N ARG A 213 10.76 -8.45 17.48
CA ARG A 213 10.56 -7.10 18.06
C ARG A 213 9.62 -6.23 17.24
N ILE A 214 9.81 -6.21 15.93
CA ILE A 214 9.05 -5.40 14.99
C ILE A 214 8.77 -6.24 13.75
N ARG A 215 7.53 -6.21 13.25
CA ARG A 215 7.16 -6.82 11.96
C ARG A 215 7.28 -5.78 10.85
N PHE A 216 7.85 -6.18 9.72
CA PHE A 216 8.02 -5.34 8.53
C PHE A 216 7.32 -6.00 7.35
N ASN A 217 6.34 -5.32 6.76
CA ASN A 217 5.65 -5.79 5.57
C ASN A 217 5.44 -4.64 4.58
N ALA A 218 5.17 -4.97 3.33
CA ALA A 218 4.71 -4.01 2.34
C ALA A 218 3.33 -4.39 1.81
N VAL A 219 2.49 -3.40 1.54
CA VAL A 219 1.37 -3.53 0.60
C VAL A 219 1.87 -3.14 -0.77
N VAL A 220 1.47 -3.87 -1.81
CA VAL A 220 1.93 -3.68 -3.19
C VAL A 220 0.71 -3.39 -4.08
N PRO A 221 0.28 -2.13 -4.15
CA PRO A 221 -0.90 -1.75 -4.94
C PRO A 221 -0.70 -1.90 -6.43
N GLY A 222 -1.79 -2.24 -7.14
CA GLY A 222 -1.94 -2.01 -8.56
C GLY A 222 -2.33 -0.57 -8.88
N ALA A 223 -3.18 -0.38 -9.90
CA ALA A 223 -3.77 0.90 -10.23
C ALA A 223 -4.88 1.25 -9.21
N VAL A 224 -4.66 2.30 -8.40
CA VAL A 224 -5.56 2.75 -7.34
C VAL A 224 -5.99 4.19 -7.62
N GLU A 225 -7.29 4.46 -7.54
CA GLU A 225 -7.89 5.77 -7.75
C GLU A 225 -7.44 6.75 -6.66
N THR A 226 -6.45 7.56 -6.98
CA THR A 226 -5.84 8.56 -6.10
C THR A 226 -5.61 9.86 -6.88
N GLY A 227 -5.08 10.88 -6.25
CA GLY A 227 -4.66 12.13 -6.92
C GLY A 227 -3.71 11.92 -8.10
N LEU A 228 -3.02 10.79 -8.19
CA LEU A 228 -2.19 10.42 -9.34
C LEU A 228 -3.00 10.20 -10.65
N TRP A 229 -4.31 10.02 -10.54
CA TRP A 229 -5.21 9.79 -11.66
C TRP A 229 -6.05 11.03 -12.04
N THR A 230 -5.89 12.15 -11.33
CA THR A 230 -6.72 13.35 -11.53
C THR A 230 -6.71 13.83 -12.99
N ASP A 231 -5.54 13.81 -13.63
CA ASP A 231 -5.36 14.26 -15.00
C ASP A 231 -5.38 13.10 -16.03
N ALA A 232 -5.65 11.86 -15.60
CA ALA A 232 -5.70 10.72 -16.50
C ALA A 232 -6.99 10.75 -17.33
N PRO A 233 -6.91 10.60 -18.68
CA PRO A 233 -8.09 10.52 -19.53
C PRO A 233 -9.02 9.36 -19.11
N ASP A 234 -10.33 9.58 -19.23
CA ASP A 234 -11.34 8.56 -18.90
C ASP A 234 -11.13 7.26 -19.69
N GLU A 235 -10.72 7.36 -20.96
CA GLU A 235 -10.40 6.20 -21.78
C GLU A 235 -9.23 5.39 -21.19
N TYR A 236 -8.18 6.05 -20.70
CA TYR A 236 -7.04 5.37 -20.07
C TYR A 236 -7.44 4.69 -18.74
N ARG A 237 -8.33 5.33 -17.96
CA ARG A 237 -8.92 4.74 -16.75
C ARG A 237 -9.72 3.49 -17.10
N ALA A 238 -10.61 3.57 -18.09
CA ALA A 238 -11.43 2.45 -18.55
C ALA A 238 -10.58 1.28 -19.09
N GLN A 239 -9.55 1.57 -19.89
CA GLN A 239 -8.61 0.56 -20.39
C GLN A 239 -7.84 -0.12 -19.23
N THR A 240 -7.42 0.65 -18.24
CA THR A 240 -6.71 0.10 -17.07
C THR A 240 -7.64 -0.77 -16.23
N ALA A 241 -8.87 -0.35 -16.02
CA ALA A 241 -9.89 -1.13 -15.33
C ALA A 241 -10.19 -2.45 -16.07
N ALA A 242 -10.34 -2.40 -17.42
CA ALA A 242 -10.58 -3.59 -18.25
C ALA A 242 -9.43 -4.60 -18.21
N ARG A 243 -8.18 -4.12 -18.03
CA ARG A 243 -6.99 -4.97 -17.87
C ARG A 243 -6.81 -5.51 -16.45
N THR A 244 -7.65 -5.13 -15.52
CA THR A 244 -7.63 -5.62 -14.14
C THR A 244 -8.69 -6.71 -14.02
N PRO A 245 -8.37 -7.96 -13.64
CA PRO A 245 -9.34 -9.06 -13.59
C PRO A 245 -10.60 -8.77 -12.76
N VAL A 246 -10.49 -7.96 -11.70
CA VAL A 246 -11.65 -7.52 -10.90
C VAL A 246 -12.53 -6.50 -11.65
N GLY A 247 -12.11 -6.01 -12.84
CA GLY A 247 -12.90 -5.13 -13.70
C GLY A 247 -12.98 -3.67 -13.26
N ARG A 248 -12.16 -3.22 -12.30
CA ARG A 248 -12.12 -1.84 -11.82
C ARG A 248 -10.72 -1.43 -11.38
N LEU A 249 -10.52 -0.14 -11.22
CA LEU A 249 -9.39 0.38 -10.43
C LEU A 249 -9.63 0.06 -8.95
N GLY A 250 -8.54 -0.08 -8.19
CA GLY A 250 -8.61 -0.14 -6.74
C GLY A 250 -9.06 1.20 -6.15
N GLU A 251 -9.68 1.17 -4.99
CA GLU A 251 -9.95 2.35 -4.18
C GLU A 251 -8.90 2.46 -3.08
N PRO A 252 -8.60 3.68 -2.57
CA PRO A 252 -7.72 3.85 -1.41
C PRO A 252 -8.08 2.95 -0.22
N GLU A 253 -9.37 2.69 -0.02
CA GLU A 253 -9.94 1.84 1.02
C GLU A 253 -9.57 0.36 0.86
N ASP A 254 -9.37 -0.12 -0.36
CA ASP A 254 -8.91 -1.49 -0.61
C ASP A 254 -7.49 -1.68 -0.06
N ILE A 255 -6.63 -0.67 -0.22
CA ILE A 255 -5.26 -0.68 0.29
C ILE A 255 -5.24 -0.44 1.80
N ALA A 256 -6.04 0.51 2.30
CA ALA A 256 -6.16 0.80 3.73
C ALA A 256 -6.59 -0.44 4.55
N ALA A 257 -7.46 -1.28 3.99
CA ALA A 257 -7.85 -2.55 4.60
C ALA A 257 -6.67 -3.51 4.77
N ALA A 258 -5.81 -3.62 3.76
CA ALA A 258 -4.60 -4.46 3.81
C ALA A 258 -3.55 -3.90 4.78
N VAL A 259 -3.37 -2.56 4.82
CA VAL A 259 -2.49 -1.90 5.81
C VAL A 259 -2.98 -2.17 7.23
N ALA A 260 -4.28 -2.01 7.50
CA ALA A 260 -4.86 -2.28 8.80
C ALA A 260 -4.71 -3.76 9.20
N PHE A 261 -4.87 -4.70 8.28
CA PHE A 261 -4.60 -6.12 8.53
C PHE A 261 -3.14 -6.36 8.89
N LEU A 262 -2.19 -5.92 8.06
CA LEU A 262 -0.76 -6.13 8.30
C LEU A 262 -0.25 -5.41 9.55
N GLY A 263 -0.85 -4.29 9.93
CA GLY A 263 -0.52 -3.53 11.14
C GLY A 263 -1.08 -4.14 12.43
N SER A 264 -2.10 -5.00 12.34
CA SER A 264 -2.79 -5.59 13.50
C SER A 264 -2.17 -6.91 13.98
N ASP A 265 -2.68 -7.44 15.10
CA ASP A 265 -2.31 -8.75 15.63
C ASP A 265 -2.78 -9.93 14.76
N ASP A 266 -3.78 -9.70 13.91
CA ASP A 266 -4.23 -10.70 12.92
C ASP A 266 -3.06 -11.13 12.00
N ALA A 267 -2.06 -10.25 11.83
CA ALA A 267 -0.84 -10.50 11.07
C ALA A 267 0.38 -10.83 11.96
N SER A 268 0.18 -11.28 13.20
CA SER A 268 1.28 -11.52 14.17
C SER A 268 2.34 -12.51 13.68
N PHE A 269 2.00 -13.43 12.78
CA PHE A 269 2.94 -14.39 12.17
C PHE A 269 3.35 -14.01 10.75
N ILE A 270 3.07 -12.75 10.31
CA ILE A 270 3.37 -12.25 8.98
C ILE A 270 4.42 -11.14 9.10
N THR A 271 5.63 -11.40 8.58
CA THR A 271 6.71 -10.42 8.43
C THR A 271 7.52 -10.70 7.18
N GLY A 272 8.14 -9.68 6.59
CA GLY A 272 8.94 -9.78 5.37
C GLY A 272 8.11 -9.94 4.09
N GLN A 273 6.78 -9.79 4.14
CA GLN A 273 5.90 -10.03 3.01
C GLN A 273 5.64 -8.78 2.18
N ASN A 274 5.53 -8.98 0.88
CA ASN A 274 5.01 -8.02 -0.08
C ASN A 274 3.61 -8.47 -0.49
N LEU A 275 2.58 -7.95 0.18
CA LEU A 275 1.19 -8.30 -0.07
C LEU A 275 0.67 -7.54 -1.28
N VAL A 276 0.49 -8.24 -2.40
CA VAL A 276 -0.05 -7.65 -3.63
C VAL A 276 -1.55 -7.41 -3.48
N VAL A 277 -1.97 -6.16 -3.78
CA VAL A 277 -3.36 -5.70 -3.71
C VAL A 277 -3.67 -4.95 -5.01
N ASP A 278 -3.91 -5.69 -6.09
CA ASP A 278 -3.92 -5.18 -7.45
C ASP A 278 -5.10 -5.67 -8.31
N GLY A 279 -6.08 -6.31 -7.68
CA GLY A 279 -7.23 -6.88 -8.38
C GLY A 279 -6.89 -8.00 -9.36
N GLY A 280 -5.74 -8.66 -9.16
CA GLY A 280 -5.24 -9.75 -10.01
C GLY A 280 -4.43 -9.29 -11.22
N ARG A 281 -4.12 -7.99 -11.33
CA ARG A 281 -3.41 -7.42 -12.49
C ARG A 281 -2.05 -8.07 -12.74
N SER A 282 -1.29 -8.36 -11.70
CA SER A 282 0.07 -8.91 -11.83
C SER A 282 0.14 -10.40 -12.16
N ILE A 283 -0.97 -11.12 -12.03
CA ILE A 283 -1.04 -12.56 -12.32
C ILE A 283 -1.90 -12.87 -13.56
N SER A 284 -2.46 -11.84 -14.18
CA SER A 284 -3.28 -11.97 -15.38
C SER A 284 -2.39 -12.05 -16.61
N SER A 285 -2.64 -13.04 -17.47
CA SER A 285 -2.06 -13.17 -18.81
C SER A 285 -2.87 -12.44 -19.91
N GLN A 286 -3.79 -11.56 -19.53
CA GLN A 286 -4.56 -10.79 -20.50
C GLN A 286 -3.63 -9.85 -21.27
N GLU A 287 -3.49 -10.14 -22.57
CA GLU A 287 -2.82 -9.33 -23.58
C GLU A 287 -3.61 -8.04 -23.92
#